data_1899e3d6b2d7cc589f5a9707df31725c
#
_entry.id   1899e3d6b2d7cc589f5a9707df31725c
#
_cell.length_a   1.000
_cell.length_b   1.000
_cell.length_c   1.000
_cell.angle_alpha   90.00
_cell.angle_beta   90.00
_cell.angle_gamma   90.00
#
_symmetry.space_group_name_H-M   'P 1'
#
loop_
_entity.id
_entity.type
_entity.pdbx_description
1 polymer ?
#
loop_
_entity_poly.entity_id
_entity_poly.type
_entity_poly.pdbx_seq_one_letter_code
_entity_poly.pdbx_strand_id
1 'polypeptide(L)'
;MVNKKYIPTPLTEKKKRKKVKIVEKVEKRRVTTSYVVRRFIIYFLKVQWRSFTGKPDIEKTATQLREIFEDFGGFWVKAGQVLALRTDILPEPICDALRSLQSEALGFPFDVVRSTVESELGTPLGKVFAVFDEEPLAAASIAQVHTAILRKKQIPVVVKVQRPGLEDAFNRDLEVIKSLVNILIFLNIATYLGWGEFIAELEKTFQEELDFRYEASSTIRMRKSLKEHKVFVPKIYEKYSKRRILVMEFIKGVMMSDYISAIANQASIARKWEEENNIDRVKLGERLYLSLFRQLFEDNLFHADLHPGNIILLRNNKFVLIDHGSTGSLEGELRNTYLNYVNGLGEGNFTKAADYFIRFGVDIPKVNIDRVRVEMARQFEKWYVKSQVKGVPFRQKSLGGAIKGVTDVAFGYRIPTNWDFLKLTRSVLALDGSLQYLWPDIDVFEIINKYNKQARRRALINSLTPDNILKLVSQASNVVNQYNYLTLPEVRKRTNAYELTVNQFALSMVVIFRRLSYLVVATEFVALYIFLYQNYFQIIQPINFPMIDEIVSKFPYIPYLEWVGILIFVGLTFQLLLTCAEILGRKELNI
;
A
#
# COMPACT_ATOMS: atom_id res chain seq x y z
N MET A 1 17.19 -7.72 -14.15
CA MET A 1 17.40 -6.56 -15.07
C MET A 1 16.20 -6.42 -15.98
N VAL A 2 15.82 -5.20 -16.28
CA VAL A 2 14.77 -4.92 -17.25
C VAL A 2 15.24 -5.36 -18.64
N ASN A 3 14.42 -6.16 -19.34
CA ASN A 3 14.76 -6.63 -20.68
C ASN A 3 14.86 -5.45 -21.64
N LYS A 4 15.88 -5.44 -22.52
CA LYS A 4 16.13 -4.37 -23.52
C LYS A 4 14.88 -4.01 -24.36
N LYS A 5 13.99 -4.98 -24.62
CA LYS A 5 12.73 -4.77 -25.36
C LYS A 5 11.74 -3.82 -24.67
N TYR A 6 11.88 -3.56 -23.38
CA TYR A 6 11.04 -2.65 -22.62
C TYR A 6 11.64 -1.26 -22.42
N ILE A 7 12.88 -1.04 -22.85
CA ILE A 7 13.52 0.28 -22.78
C ILE A 7 12.82 1.22 -23.78
N PRO A 8 12.25 2.34 -23.32
CA PRO A 8 11.58 3.29 -24.19
C PRO A 8 12.60 4.16 -24.97
N THR A 9 12.11 4.80 -26.05
CA THR A 9 12.80 5.92 -26.66
C THR A 9 12.84 7.11 -25.69
N PRO A 10 13.85 8.00 -25.79
CA PRO A 10 13.85 9.23 -25.00
C PRO A 10 12.59 10.09 -25.27
N LEU A 11 12.02 10.72 -24.24
CA LEU A 11 10.86 11.58 -24.40
C LEU A 11 11.16 12.87 -25.19
N THR A 12 12.38 13.38 -25.03
CA THR A 12 12.89 14.54 -25.77
C THR A 12 14.31 14.27 -26.21
N GLU A 13 14.69 14.77 -27.40
CA GLU A 13 16.10 14.78 -27.79
C GLU A 13 16.87 15.65 -26.80
N LYS A 14 17.73 15.00 -25.99
CA LYS A 14 18.71 15.59 -25.06
C LYS A 14 18.28 16.95 -24.46
N LYS A 15 17.28 16.96 -23.56
CA LYS A 15 17.30 18.04 -22.55
C LYS A 15 18.62 17.94 -21.80
N LYS A 16 19.47 19.00 -21.86
CA LYS A 16 20.61 19.12 -20.94
C LYS A 16 20.05 18.94 -19.56
N ARG A 17 20.50 17.90 -18.84
CA ARG A 17 20.11 17.67 -17.44
C ARG A 17 20.26 18.98 -16.70
N LYS A 18 19.26 19.40 -15.92
CA LYS A 18 19.45 20.53 -15.01
C LYS A 18 20.63 20.16 -14.11
N LYS A 19 21.74 20.91 -14.23
CA LYS A 19 22.90 20.69 -13.35
C LYS A 19 22.45 20.90 -11.91
N VAL A 20 22.74 19.94 -11.05
CA VAL A 20 22.52 20.07 -9.61
C VAL A 20 23.45 21.18 -9.12
N LYS A 21 22.93 22.21 -8.45
CA LYS A 21 23.76 23.24 -7.83
C LYS A 21 24.54 22.60 -6.67
N ILE A 22 25.85 22.60 -6.75
CA ILE A 22 26.74 22.08 -5.70
C ILE A 22 27.11 23.24 -4.77
N VAL A 23 27.01 23.01 -3.48
CA VAL A 23 27.42 23.99 -2.45
C VAL A 23 28.83 23.61 -1.97
N GLU A 24 29.79 24.54 -2.07
CA GLU A 24 31.20 24.31 -1.66
C GLU A 24 31.36 24.00 -0.17
N LYS A 25 30.47 24.56 0.67
CA LYS A 25 30.42 24.25 2.10
C LYS A 25 28.99 23.91 2.50
N VAL A 26 28.80 22.75 3.11
CA VAL A 26 27.56 22.43 3.82
C VAL A 26 27.48 23.35 5.02
N GLU A 27 26.81 24.48 4.87
CA GLU A 27 26.58 25.40 6.01
C GLU A 27 25.83 24.67 7.12
N LYS A 28 26.46 24.60 8.29
CA LYS A 28 25.81 24.13 9.51
C LYS A 28 24.89 25.26 10.02
N ARG A 29 23.72 25.43 9.40
CA ARG A 29 22.72 26.37 9.92
C ARG A 29 22.29 25.86 11.30
N ARG A 30 22.73 26.55 12.36
CA ARG A 30 22.34 26.21 13.73
C ARG A 30 21.02 26.90 14.04
N VAL A 31 19.93 26.17 13.93
CA VAL A 31 18.64 26.64 14.45
C VAL A 31 18.66 26.46 15.96
N THR A 32 18.69 27.57 16.71
CA THR A 32 18.69 27.53 18.18
C THR A 32 17.26 27.36 18.71
N THR A 33 17.10 26.66 19.84
CA THR A 33 15.80 26.48 20.49
C THR A 33 15.08 27.80 20.74
N SER A 34 15.84 28.82 21.21
CA SER A 34 15.28 30.17 21.46
C SER A 34 14.74 30.84 20.20
N TYR A 35 15.41 30.68 19.06
CA TYR A 35 14.93 31.20 17.77
C TYR A 35 13.64 30.53 17.33
N VAL A 36 13.58 29.20 17.44
CA VAL A 36 12.38 28.39 17.07
C VAL A 36 11.20 28.82 17.95
N VAL A 37 11.38 28.78 19.27
CA VAL A 37 10.33 29.14 20.23
C VAL A 37 9.82 30.55 19.97
N ARG A 38 10.72 31.53 19.76
CA ARG A 38 10.33 32.89 19.43
C ARG A 38 9.50 32.99 18.14
N ARG A 39 9.90 32.27 17.08
CA ARG A 39 9.17 32.26 15.80
C ARG A 39 7.77 31.66 15.95
N PHE A 40 7.62 30.56 16.69
CA PHE A 40 6.31 29.95 16.94
C PHE A 40 5.44 30.81 17.88
N ILE A 41 6.01 31.41 18.92
CA ILE A 41 5.25 32.36 19.77
C ILE A 41 4.70 33.53 18.94
N ILE A 42 5.52 34.16 18.10
CA ILE A 42 5.07 35.24 17.23
C ILE A 42 3.97 34.72 16.26
N TYR A 43 4.13 33.55 15.72
CA TYR A 43 3.12 32.92 14.86
C TYR A 43 1.79 32.74 15.61
N PHE A 44 1.78 32.10 16.76
CA PHE A 44 0.58 31.89 17.57
C PHE A 44 -0.08 33.19 18.00
N LEU A 45 0.70 34.16 18.41
CA LEU A 45 0.17 35.49 18.78
C LEU A 45 -0.53 36.15 17.57
N LYS A 46 0.04 36.06 16.37
CA LYS A 46 -0.58 36.60 15.15
C LYS A 46 -1.88 35.85 14.80
N VAL A 47 -1.90 34.54 14.96
CA VAL A 47 -3.11 33.71 14.72
C VAL A 47 -4.21 34.10 15.72
N GLN A 48 -3.87 34.19 17.00
CA GLN A 48 -4.81 34.60 18.07
C GLN A 48 -5.34 36.03 17.83
N TRP A 49 -4.46 36.97 17.51
CA TRP A 49 -4.85 38.35 17.21
C TRP A 49 -5.84 38.45 16.04
N ARG A 50 -5.59 37.71 14.96
CA ARG A 50 -6.54 37.64 13.82
C ARG A 50 -7.87 37.02 14.20
N SER A 51 -7.85 35.96 14.99
CA SER A 51 -9.08 35.35 15.51
C SER A 51 -9.88 36.34 16.37
N PHE A 52 -9.20 37.08 17.25
CA PHE A 52 -9.82 38.05 18.11
C PHE A 52 -10.39 39.27 17.34
N THR A 53 -9.71 39.71 16.28
CA THR A 53 -10.16 40.82 15.43
C THR A 53 -11.24 40.46 14.42
N GLY A 54 -11.77 39.23 14.46
CA GLY A 54 -12.84 38.74 13.58
C GLY A 54 -12.42 38.60 12.12
N LYS A 55 -11.12 38.53 11.81
CA LYS A 55 -10.56 38.33 10.46
C LYS A 55 -9.66 37.08 10.41
N PRO A 56 -10.19 35.87 10.68
CA PRO A 56 -9.42 34.66 10.54
C PRO A 56 -9.10 34.44 9.05
N ASP A 57 -7.83 34.56 8.69
CA ASP A 57 -7.30 34.29 7.35
C ASP A 57 -6.47 33.00 7.42
N ILE A 58 -7.10 31.89 7.09
CA ILE A 58 -6.50 30.56 7.16
C ILE A 58 -5.40 30.39 6.13
N GLU A 59 -5.56 30.97 4.92
CA GLU A 59 -4.58 30.91 3.84
C GLU A 59 -3.27 31.61 4.23
N LYS A 60 -3.40 32.80 4.83
CA LYS A 60 -2.24 33.55 5.32
C LYS A 60 -1.57 32.84 6.50
N THR A 61 -2.36 32.21 7.35
CA THR A 61 -1.87 31.40 8.48
C THR A 61 -1.08 30.20 7.97
N ALA A 62 -1.60 29.50 6.97
CA ALA A 62 -0.96 28.36 6.32
C ALA A 62 0.36 28.77 5.63
N THR A 63 0.34 29.87 4.88
CA THR A 63 1.54 30.40 4.21
C THR A 63 2.64 30.74 5.20
N GLN A 64 2.31 31.42 6.31
CA GLN A 64 3.28 31.76 7.34
C GLN A 64 3.86 30.54 8.05
N LEU A 65 3.03 29.51 8.27
CA LEU A 65 3.52 28.25 8.84
C LEU A 65 4.53 27.59 7.90
N ARG A 66 4.21 27.51 6.61
CA ARG A 66 5.12 26.98 5.59
C ARG A 66 6.45 27.74 5.58
N GLU A 67 6.41 29.09 5.55
CA GLU A 67 7.62 29.92 5.58
C GLU A 67 8.50 29.64 6.80
N ILE A 68 7.91 29.36 7.96
CA ILE A 68 8.65 29.01 9.18
C ILE A 68 9.40 27.69 8.98
N PHE A 69 8.74 26.67 8.44
CA PHE A 69 9.37 25.37 8.19
C PHE A 69 10.46 25.45 7.10
N GLU A 70 10.24 26.24 6.04
CA GLU A 70 11.24 26.50 4.99
C GLU A 70 12.44 27.25 5.54
N ASP A 71 12.22 28.26 6.39
CA ASP A 71 13.27 29.06 7.04
C ASP A 71 14.16 28.21 7.95
N PHE A 72 13.58 27.25 8.67
CA PHE A 72 14.35 26.31 9.47
C PHE A 72 15.09 25.28 8.60
N GLY A 73 14.49 24.87 7.48
CA GLY A 73 15.09 23.95 6.52
C GLY A 73 15.31 22.54 7.08
N GLY A 74 16.09 21.73 6.35
CA GLY A 74 16.56 20.42 6.81
C GLY A 74 15.44 19.52 7.36
N PHE A 75 15.58 19.11 8.62
CA PHE A 75 14.63 18.25 9.31
C PHE A 75 13.23 18.85 9.48
N TRP A 76 13.14 20.17 9.64
CA TRP A 76 11.87 20.87 9.81
C TRP A 76 10.97 20.75 8.59
N VAL A 77 11.54 20.78 7.38
CA VAL A 77 10.78 20.54 6.15
C VAL A 77 10.14 19.15 6.19
N LYS A 78 10.88 18.14 6.64
CA LYS A 78 10.37 16.79 6.78
C LYS A 78 9.30 16.68 7.86
N ALA A 79 9.52 17.30 9.00
CA ALA A 79 8.52 17.38 10.08
C ALA A 79 7.21 18.02 9.58
N GLY A 80 7.31 19.10 8.81
CA GLY A 80 6.16 19.72 8.15
C GLY A 80 5.46 18.77 7.16
N GLN A 81 6.21 18.01 6.38
CA GLN A 81 5.65 17.02 5.46
C GLN A 81 4.93 15.89 6.20
N VAL A 82 5.44 15.41 7.34
CA VAL A 82 4.75 14.43 8.20
C VAL A 82 3.48 15.05 8.78
N LEU A 83 3.56 16.28 9.28
CA LEU A 83 2.40 16.99 9.81
C LEU A 83 1.31 17.23 8.74
N ALA A 84 1.69 17.43 7.49
CA ALA A 84 0.78 17.60 6.34
C ALA A 84 -0.10 16.37 6.07
N LEU A 85 0.23 15.21 6.63
CA LEU A 85 -0.59 14.00 6.52
C LEU A 85 -1.86 14.08 7.39
N ARG A 86 -1.86 14.90 8.43
CA ARG A 86 -2.94 14.99 9.43
C ARG A 86 -4.14 15.80 8.94
N THR A 87 -4.66 15.45 7.76
CA THR A 87 -5.86 16.07 7.17
C THR A 87 -7.14 15.79 7.98
N ASP A 88 -7.07 14.84 8.89
CA ASP A 88 -8.12 14.46 9.84
C ASP A 88 -8.28 15.44 11.01
N ILE A 89 -7.25 16.23 11.30
CA ILE A 89 -7.21 17.14 12.45
C ILE A 89 -6.64 18.53 12.16
N LEU A 90 -6.02 18.72 10.99
CA LEU A 90 -5.55 20.02 10.51
C LEU A 90 -6.40 20.53 9.35
N PRO A 91 -6.68 21.84 9.28
CA PRO A 91 -7.36 22.43 8.14
C PRO A 91 -6.61 22.17 6.82
N GLU A 92 -7.35 21.89 5.75
CA GLU A 92 -6.79 21.59 4.43
C GLU A 92 -5.78 22.64 3.92
N PRO A 93 -6.03 23.97 4.01
CA PRO A 93 -5.05 24.96 3.57
C PRO A 93 -3.69 24.84 4.29
N ILE A 94 -3.68 24.45 5.56
CA ILE A 94 -2.44 24.19 6.31
C ILE A 94 -1.76 22.92 5.78
N CYS A 95 -2.50 21.84 5.59
CA CYS A 95 -1.95 20.61 5.03
C CYS A 95 -1.38 20.81 3.62
N ASP A 96 -2.07 21.59 2.76
CA ASP A 96 -1.61 21.88 1.41
C ASP A 96 -0.34 22.76 1.40
N ALA A 97 -0.29 23.77 2.25
CA ALA A 97 0.90 24.60 2.41
C ALA A 97 2.10 23.77 2.88
N LEU A 98 1.92 22.90 3.89
CA LEU A 98 2.98 22.03 4.39
C LEU A 98 3.35 20.92 3.38
N ARG A 99 2.41 20.44 2.58
CA ARG A 99 2.66 19.46 1.51
C ARG A 99 3.50 20.06 0.39
N SER A 100 3.39 21.36 0.16
CA SER A 100 4.18 22.09 -0.82
C SER A 100 5.62 22.35 -0.38
N LEU A 101 5.97 22.04 0.87
CA LEU A 101 7.34 22.17 1.39
C LEU A 101 8.33 21.41 0.51
N GLN A 102 9.24 22.13 -0.10
CA GLN A 102 10.34 21.57 -0.87
C GLN A 102 11.65 21.93 -0.19
N SER A 103 12.50 20.95 0.05
CA SER A 103 13.90 21.28 0.32
C SER A 103 14.59 21.53 -1.02
N GLU A 104 15.16 22.72 -1.23
CA GLU A 104 16.14 22.87 -2.32
C GLU A 104 17.29 21.90 -2.05
N ALA A 105 17.24 20.78 -2.75
CA ALA A 105 18.24 19.74 -2.60
C ALA A 105 19.51 20.18 -3.34
N LEU A 106 20.34 20.97 -2.65
CA LEU A 106 21.65 21.34 -3.14
C LEU A 106 22.57 20.12 -3.06
N GLY A 107 23.37 19.89 -4.11
CA GLY A 107 24.41 18.87 -4.10
C GLY A 107 25.53 19.22 -3.14
N PHE A 108 26.36 18.23 -2.79
CA PHE A 108 27.58 18.41 -2.02
C PHE A 108 28.81 17.95 -2.83
N PRO A 109 30.04 18.42 -2.49
CA PRO A 109 31.25 18.17 -3.28
C PRO A 109 31.53 16.66 -3.49
N PHE A 110 32.08 16.32 -4.64
CA PHE A 110 32.38 14.93 -4.98
C PHE A 110 33.40 14.28 -4.04
N ASP A 111 34.36 15.06 -3.50
CA ASP A 111 35.32 14.54 -2.51
C ASP A 111 34.64 14.00 -1.26
N VAL A 112 33.52 14.62 -0.86
CA VAL A 112 32.68 14.16 0.26
C VAL A 112 31.95 12.86 -0.13
N VAL A 113 31.47 12.79 -1.38
CA VAL A 113 30.87 11.55 -1.92
C VAL A 113 31.88 10.41 -1.90
N ARG A 114 33.08 10.67 -2.46
CA ARG A 114 34.19 9.70 -2.51
C ARG A 114 34.55 9.19 -1.12
N SER A 115 34.82 10.11 -0.19
CA SER A 115 35.20 9.75 1.18
C SER A 115 34.12 8.94 1.90
N THR A 116 32.84 9.28 1.69
CA THR A 116 31.72 8.52 2.27
C THR A 116 31.63 7.11 1.70
N VAL A 117 31.73 6.96 0.37
CA VAL A 117 31.67 5.66 -0.29
C VAL A 117 32.87 4.79 0.11
N GLU A 118 34.07 5.33 0.12
CA GLU A 118 35.28 4.60 0.49
C GLU A 118 35.28 4.19 1.96
N SER A 119 34.82 5.06 2.85
CA SER A 119 34.63 4.76 4.28
C SER A 119 33.63 3.61 4.51
N GLU A 120 32.49 3.63 3.83
CA GLU A 120 31.46 2.60 3.97
C GLU A 120 31.88 1.24 3.36
N LEU A 121 32.65 1.26 2.28
CA LEU A 121 33.12 0.04 1.60
C LEU A 121 34.44 -0.50 2.14
N GLY A 122 35.18 0.31 2.91
CA GLY A 122 36.52 -0.05 3.41
C GLY A 122 37.56 -0.26 2.29
N THR A 123 37.32 0.36 1.12
CA THR A 123 38.19 0.16 -0.05
C THR A 123 38.07 1.35 -1.02
N PRO A 124 39.16 1.69 -1.75
CA PRO A 124 39.11 2.77 -2.74
C PRO A 124 38.00 2.59 -3.77
N LEU A 125 37.39 3.69 -4.18
CA LEU A 125 36.28 3.75 -5.14
C LEU A 125 36.56 2.97 -6.41
N GLY A 126 37.77 3.16 -6.98
CA GLY A 126 38.20 2.52 -8.22
C GLY A 126 38.36 1.00 -8.15
N LYS A 127 38.46 0.38 -6.97
CA LYS A 127 38.45 -1.07 -6.82
C LYS A 127 37.05 -1.68 -7.00
N VAL A 128 36.00 -0.93 -6.68
CA VAL A 128 34.62 -1.39 -6.76
C VAL A 128 33.95 -0.96 -8.06
N PHE A 129 34.18 0.28 -8.49
CA PHE A 129 33.57 0.85 -9.68
C PHE A 129 34.61 1.02 -10.78
N ALA A 130 34.27 0.64 -12.01
CA ALA A 130 35.09 0.90 -13.20
C ALA A 130 34.95 2.36 -13.63
N VAL A 131 33.72 2.91 -13.50
CA VAL A 131 33.39 4.30 -13.78
C VAL A 131 32.49 4.76 -12.65
N PHE A 132 32.71 5.97 -12.16
CA PHE A 132 31.83 6.65 -11.21
C PHE A 132 31.67 8.09 -11.70
N ASP A 133 30.44 8.49 -11.98
CA ASP A 133 30.14 9.81 -12.50
C ASP A 133 30.25 10.83 -11.36
N GLU A 134 31.11 11.83 -11.51
CA GLU A 134 31.32 12.86 -10.49
C GLU A 134 30.14 13.84 -10.43
N GLU A 135 29.49 14.10 -11.59
CA GLU A 135 28.27 14.90 -11.62
C GLU A 135 27.07 14.07 -11.10
N PRO A 136 26.34 14.57 -10.09
CA PRO A 136 25.18 13.85 -9.58
C PRO A 136 24.05 13.78 -10.60
N LEU A 137 23.40 12.62 -10.66
CA LEU A 137 22.16 12.42 -11.42
C LEU A 137 21.01 13.24 -10.84
N ALA A 138 20.94 13.28 -9.49
CA ALA A 138 19.93 14.01 -8.73
C ALA A 138 20.46 14.30 -7.32
N ALA A 139 19.87 15.30 -6.67
CA ALA A 139 20.05 15.55 -5.24
C ALA A 139 18.69 15.53 -4.56
N ALA A 140 18.66 14.99 -3.35
CA ALA A 140 17.50 14.95 -2.46
C ALA A 140 17.88 15.58 -1.10
N SER A 141 16.90 15.80 -0.23
CA SER A 141 17.11 16.41 1.09
C SER A 141 18.20 15.72 1.91
N ILE A 142 18.21 14.39 1.86
CA ILE A 142 19.08 13.52 2.67
C ILE A 142 20.21 12.86 1.87
N ALA A 143 20.19 12.91 0.53
CA ALA A 143 21.11 12.14 -0.30
C ALA A 143 21.41 12.80 -1.63
N GLN A 144 22.47 12.33 -2.24
CA GLN A 144 22.86 12.61 -3.62
C GLN A 144 22.98 11.29 -4.39
N VAL A 145 22.56 11.31 -5.64
CA VAL A 145 22.45 10.11 -6.47
C VAL A 145 23.44 10.23 -7.63
N HIS A 146 24.29 9.22 -7.80
CA HIS A 146 25.27 9.14 -8.88
C HIS A 146 25.06 7.93 -9.76
N THR A 147 25.48 8.01 -11.02
CA THR A 147 25.59 6.84 -11.90
C THR A 147 27.00 6.26 -11.80
N ALA A 148 27.10 4.93 -11.84
CA ALA A 148 28.37 4.24 -11.81
C ALA A 148 28.29 2.91 -12.58
N ILE A 149 29.47 2.32 -12.87
CA ILE A 149 29.57 1.00 -13.48
C ILE A 149 30.36 0.10 -12.52
N LEU A 150 29.74 -0.98 -12.05
CA LEU A 150 30.44 -1.97 -11.22
C LEU A 150 31.55 -2.65 -12.01
N ARG A 151 32.77 -2.66 -11.46
CA ARG A 151 33.96 -3.23 -12.13
C ARG A 151 33.80 -4.71 -12.46
N LYS A 152 33.30 -5.50 -11.53
CA LYS A 152 33.21 -6.96 -11.65
C LYS A 152 32.04 -7.35 -12.55
N LYS A 153 31.53 -6.95 -13.46
CA LYS A 153 30.52 -7.43 -14.44
C LYS A 153 30.10 -6.30 -15.39
N GLN A 154 30.73 -5.15 -15.31
CA GLN A 154 30.41 -3.97 -16.11
C GLN A 154 28.91 -3.62 -16.08
N ILE A 155 28.31 -3.69 -14.88
CA ILE A 155 26.89 -3.47 -14.69
C ILE A 155 26.65 -2.00 -14.36
N PRO A 156 25.79 -1.28 -15.10
CA PRO A 156 25.38 0.07 -14.74
C PRO A 156 24.52 0.06 -13.48
N VAL A 157 24.87 0.93 -12.53
CA VAL A 157 24.20 1.06 -11.24
C VAL A 157 23.96 2.53 -10.90
N VAL A 158 23.06 2.74 -9.96
CA VAL A 158 22.84 4.00 -9.27
C VAL A 158 23.38 3.85 -7.86
N VAL A 159 24.13 4.84 -7.41
CA VAL A 159 24.66 4.93 -6.06
C VAL A 159 24.06 6.13 -5.37
N LYS A 160 23.20 5.88 -4.37
CA LYS A 160 22.62 6.89 -3.49
C LYS A 160 23.54 7.05 -2.31
N VAL A 161 24.05 8.26 -2.08
CA VAL A 161 25.03 8.58 -1.04
C VAL A 161 24.40 9.57 -0.08
N GLN A 162 24.43 9.24 1.20
CA GLN A 162 23.85 10.06 2.25
C GLN A 162 24.64 11.34 2.46
N ARG A 163 23.94 12.43 2.70
CA ARG A 163 24.52 13.73 3.06
C ARG A 163 25.26 13.61 4.41
N PRO A 164 26.47 14.15 4.54
CA PRO A 164 27.23 14.08 5.79
C PRO A 164 26.58 14.92 6.90
N GLY A 165 26.74 14.49 8.15
CA GLY A 165 26.28 15.22 9.33
C GLY A 165 24.77 15.27 9.54
N LEU A 166 24.00 14.46 8.80
CA LEU A 166 22.54 14.41 8.93
C LEU A 166 22.09 13.92 10.30
N GLU A 167 22.73 12.90 10.84
CA GLU A 167 22.34 12.29 12.12
C GLU A 167 22.47 13.30 13.28
N ASP A 168 23.59 14.05 13.33
CA ASP A 168 23.80 15.07 14.34
C ASP A 168 22.83 16.24 14.19
N ALA A 169 22.55 16.64 12.95
CA ALA A 169 21.57 17.69 12.68
C ALA A 169 20.17 17.26 13.12
N PHE A 170 19.80 16.02 12.79
CA PHE A 170 18.53 15.43 13.15
C PHE A 170 18.32 15.38 14.66
N ASN A 171 19.26 14.79 15.40
CA ASN A 171 19.13 14.65 16.86
C ASN A 171 18.94 16.01 17.53
N ARG A 172 19.67 17.05 17.08
CA ARG A 172 19.50 18.41 17.60
C ARG A 172 18.12 18.98 17.30
N ASP A 173 17.67 18.88 16.05
CA ASP A 173 16.39 19.45 15.62
C ASP A 173 15.23 18.72 16.29
N LEU A 174 15.33 17.40 16.46
CA LEU A 174 14.34 16.59 17.15
C LEU A 174 14.18 17.01 18.62
N GLU A 175 15.28 17.24 19.33
CA GLU A 175 15.23 17.74 20.71
C GLU A 175 14.57 19.12 20.80
N VAL A 176 14.81 19.99 19.81
CA VAL A 176 14.12 21.28 19.73
C VAL A 176 12.61 21.09 19.49
N ILE A 177 12.22 20.17 18.58
CA ILE A 177 10.81 19.86 18.33
C ILE A 177 10.15 19.27 19.57
N LYS A 178 10.79 18.31 20.25
CA LYS A 178 10.29 17.76 21.53
C LYS A 178 10.07 18.84 22.57
N SER A 179 11.02 19.75 22.70
CA SER A 179 10.91 20.88 23.65
C SER A 179 9.73 21.79 23.30
N LEU A 180 9.55 22.10 22.00
CA LEU A 180 8.41 22.89 21.54
C LEU A 180 7.09 22.15 21.82
N VAL A 181 7.00 20.87 21.51
CA VAL A 181 5.81 20.05 21.75
C VAL A 181 5.47 20.00 23.24
N ASN A 182 6.46 19.83 24.11
CA ASN A 182 6.24 19.87 25.58
C ASN A 182 5.66 21.22 26.05
N ILE A 183 6.11 22.32 25.46
CA ILE A 183 5.54 23.65 25.73
C ILE A 183 4.10 23.73 25.25
N LEU A 184 3.78 23.22 24.05
CA LEU A 184 2.42 23.22 23.52
C LEU A 184 1.48 22.38 24.40
N ILE A 185 1.93 21.20 24.86
CA ILE A 185 1.17 20.34 25.78
C ILE A 185 0.94 21.05 27.12
N PHE A 186 1.99 21.66 27.69
CA PHE A 186 1.90 22.41 28.95
C PHE A 186 0.89 23.57 28.86
N LEU A 187 0.89 24.28 27.73
CA LEU A 187 -0.06 25.38 27.46
C LEU A 187 -1.45 24.90 27.00
N ASN A 188 -1.68 23.59 26.94
CA ASN A 188 -2.92 22.97 26.45
C ASN A 188 -3.30 23.42 25.03
N ILE A 189 -2.29 23.66 24.18
CA ILE A 189 -2.47 24.11 22.80
C ILE A 189 -2.56 22.87 21.90
N ALA A 190 -3.66 22.76 21.18
CA ALA A 190 -3.89 21.74 20.14
C ALA A 190 -3.56 20.29 20.61
N THR A 191 -3.91 19.93 21.83
CA THR A 191 -3.65 18.61 22.42
C THR A 191 -4.34 17.47 21.67
N TYR A 192 -5.44 17.79 20.96
CA TYR A 192 -6.13 16.85 20.07
C TYR A 192 -5.29 16.38 18.85
N LEU A 193 -4.12 16.99 18.62
CA LEU A 193 -3.21 16.59 17.53
C LEU A 193 -2.45 15.27 17.83
N GLY A 194 -2.51 14.75 19.06
CA GLY A 194 -1.76 13.54 19.43
C GLY A 194 -0.24 13.78 19.31
N TRP A 195 0.27 14.82 19.99
CA TRP A 195 1.68 15.22 19.87
C TRP A 195 2.69 14.12 20.16
N GLY A 196 2.37 13.19 21.10
CA GLY A 196 3.23 12.06 21.42
C GLY A 196 3.39 11.11 20.24
N GLU A 197 2.27 10.77 19.59
CA GLU A 197 2.25 9.92 18.40
C GLU A 197 2.95 10.60 17.21
N PHE A 198 2.77 11.91 17.05
CA PHE A 198 3.46 12.68 16.02
C PHE A 198 4.99 12.60 16.19
N ILE A 199 5.50 12.77 17.41
CA ILE A 199 6.93 12.65 17.69
C ILE A 199 7.41 11.22 17.40
N ALA A 200 6.69 10.20 17.85
CA ALA A 200 7.04 8.80 17.61
C ALA A 200 7.09 8.47 16.10
N GLU A 201 6.11 8.95 15.33
CA GLU A 201 6.08 8.75 13.88
C GLU A 201 7.22 9.50 13.17
N LEU A 202 7.54 10.70 13.66
CA LEU A 202 8.65 11.50 13.15
C LEU A 202 10.00 10.81 13.41
N GLU A 203 10.22 10.30 14.61
CA GLU A 203 11.42 9.54 14.97
C GLU A 203 11.57 8.29 14.10
N LYS A 204 10.50 7.51 13.96
CA LYS A 204 10.47 6.31 13.13
C LYS A 204 10.83 6.61 11.69
N THR A 205 10.15 7.58 11.09
CA THR A 205 10.39 8.00 9.69
C THR A 205 11.85 8.36 9.47
N PHE A 206 12.45 9.05 10.43
CA PHE A 206 13.83 9.47 10.33
C PHE A 206 14.85 8.36 10.52
N GLN A 207 14.63 7.48 11.48
CA GLN A 207 15.50 6.31 11.65
C GLN A 207 15.54 5.47 10.37
N GLU A 208 14.38 5.32 9.70
CA GLU A 208 14.28 4.64 8.42
C GLU A 208 15.05 5.36 7.30
N GLU A 209 15.04 6.72 7.30
CA GLU A 209 15.76 7.51 6.29
C GLU A 209 17.28 7.63 6.55
N LEU A 210 17.71 7.57 7.81
CA LEU A 210 19.13 7.65 8.18
C LEU A 210 19.93 6.38 7.90
N ASP A 211 19.26 5.27 7.66
CA ASP A 211 19.92 3.99 7.42
C ASP A 211 19.40 3.35 6.13
N PHE A 212 20.15 3.48 5.04
CA PHE A 212 19.77 2.92 3.74
C PHE A 212 19.63 1.40 3.71
N ARG A 213 19.99 0.69 4.78
CA ARG A 213 19.72 -0.75 4.89
C ARG A 213 18.22 -1.01 5.02
N TYR A 214 17.44 -0.11 5.62
CA TYR A 214 15.97 -0.18 5.64
C TYR A 214 15.40 -0.05 4.23
N GLU A 215 15.83 0.96 3.45
CA GLU A 215 15.40 1.14 2.07
C GLU A 215 15.83 -0.07 1.20
N ALA A 216 17.03 -0.60 1.40
CA ALA A 216 17.50 -1.81 0.71
C ALA A 216 16.59 -3.02 1.00
N SER A 217 16.30 -3.27 2.28
CA SER A 217 15.43 -4.37 2.72
C SER A 217 14.01 -4.22 2.16
N SER A 218 13.43 -3.02 2.25
CA SER A 218 12.12 -2.71 1.70
C SER A 218 12.08 -2.92 0.19
N THR A 219 13.12 -2.47 -0.55
CA THR A 219 13.23 -2.67 -1.99
C THR A 219 13.29 -4.15 -2.36
N ILE A 220 14.04 -4.96 -1.61
CA ILE A 220 14.14 -6.41 -1.83
C ILE A 220 12.78 -7.08 -1.59
N ARG A 221 12.08 -6.72 -0.53
CA ARG A 221 10.73 -7.23 -0.21
C ARG A 221 9.73 -6.84 -1.31
N MET A 222 9.69 -5.55 -1.70
CA MET A 222 8.84 -5.04 -2.76
C MET A 222 9.15 -5.72 -4.11
N ARG A 223 10.43 -5.94 -4.44
CA ARG A 223 10.82 -6.65 -5.66
C ARG A 223 10.27 -8.08 -5.69
N LYS A 224 10.25 -8.78 -4.56
CA LYS A 224 9.70 -10.14 -4.44
C LYS A 224 8.19 -10.13 -4.63
N SER A 225 7.47 -9.25 -3.93
CA SER A 225 6.02 -9.10 -3.98
C SER A 225 5.55 -8.67 -5.37
N LEU A 226 6.10 -7.60 -5.92
CA LEU A 226 5.65 -7.01 -7.18
C LEU A 226 6.01 -7.82 -8.44
N LYS A 227 6.82 -8.88 -8.31
CA LYS A 227 7.11 -9.78 -9.42
C LYS A 227 5.83 -10.42 -9.98
N GLU A 228 4.93 -10.84 -9.11
CA GLU A 228 3.63 -11.42 -9.47
C GLU A 228 2.68 -10.39 -10.13
N HIS A 229 2.88 -9.11 -9.85
CA HIS A 229 2.12 -8.02 -10.49
C HIS A 229 2.69 -7.62 -11.85
N LYS A 230 3.83 -8.19 -12.26
CA LYS A 230 4.59 -7.79 -13.46
C LYS A 230 5.00 -6.31 -13.41
N VAL A 231 5.25 -5.80 -12.22
CA VAL A 231 5.83 -4.47 -11.96
C VAL A 231 7.31 -4.65 -11.66
N PHE A 232 8.14 -3.79 -12.23
CA PHE A 232 9.57 -3.87 -12.01
C PHE A 232 9.99 -3.06 -10.78
N VAL A 233 11.02 -3.55 -10.10
CA VAL A 233 11.68 -2.90 -8.97
C VAL A 233 13.18 -3.09 -9.16
N PRO A 234 14.02 -2.07 -8.96
CA PRO A 234 15.47 -2.18 -9.13
C PRO A 234 16.06 -3.29 -8.26
N LYS A 235 17.07 -3.98 -8.78
CA LYS A 235 17.84 -4.92 -7.99
C LYS A 235 18.78 -4.17 -7.06
N ILE A 236 18.79 -4.54 -5.77
CA ILE A 236 19.79 -4.05 -4.81
C ILE A 236 21.04 -4.91 -4.87
N TYR A 237 22.19 -4.25 -4.80
CA TYR A 237 23.50 -4.89 -4.67
C TYR A 237 23.96 -4.84 -3.21
N GLU A 238 23.40 -5.73 -2.38
CA GLU A 238 23.58 -5.78 -0.92
C GLU A 238 25.05 -5.73 -0.48
N LYS A 239 25.94 -6.40 -1.22
CA LYS A 239 27.38 -6.39 -0.94
C LYS A 239 27.95 -4.97 -0.87
N TYR A 240 27.44 -4.06 -1.72
CA TYR A 240 27.90 -2.68 -1.86
C TYR A 240 26.96 -1.66 -1.20
N SER A 241 25.83 -2.12 -0.66
CA SER A 241 24.90 -1.27 0.08
C SER A 241 25.20 -1.33 1.56
N LYS A 242 25.29 -0.17 2.21
CA LYS A 242 25.68 0.00 3.61
C LYS A 242 24.76 1.06 4.25
N ARG A 243 25.05 1.45 5.48
CA ARG A 243 24.25 2.43 6.22
C ARG A 243 24.07 3.74 5.46
N ARG A 244 25.15 4.29 4.90
CA ARG A 244 25.15 5.60 4.23
C ARG A 244 25.21 5.54 2.72
N ILE A 245 25.26 4.34 2.13
CA ILE A 245 25.27 4.16 0.68
C ILE A 245 24.30 3.05 0.26
N LEU A 246 23.56 3.30 -0.83
CA LEU A 246 22.68 2.31 -1.45
C LEU A 246 23.05 2.14 -2.92
N VAL A 247 23.39 0.91 -3.30
CA VAL A 247 23.74 0.57 -4.68
C VAL A 247 22.66 -0.27 -5.30
N MET A 248 22.05 0.24 -6.36
CA MET A 248 20.93 -0.40 -7.04
C MET A 248 21.09 -0.40 -8.57
N GLU A 249 20.32 -1.23 -9.23
CA GLU A 249 20.27 -1.34 -10.69
C GLU A 249 19.89 0.00 -11.32
N PHE A 250 20.68 0.46 -12.31
CA PHE A 250 20.28 1.61 -13.12
C PHE A 250 19.19 1.20 -14.10
N ILE A 251 18.04 1.86 -14.03
CA ILE A 251 16.91 1.62 -14.93
C ILE A 251 16.86 2.71 -16.00
N LYS A 252 17.00 2.31 -17.25
CA LYS A 252 16.82 3.23 -18.38
C LYS A 252 15.34 3.32 -18.73
N GLY A 253 14.72 4.47 -18.47
CA GLY A 253 13.32 4.73 -18.73
C GLY A 253 13.01 6.23 -18.68
N VAL A 254 11.74 6.60 -18.76
CA VAL A 254 11.25 7.98 -18.69
C VAL A 254 10.55 8.19 -17.35
N MET A 255 10.93 9.22 -16.62
CA MET A 255 10.24 9.54 -15.36
C MET A 255 8.79 9.93 -15.64
N MET A 256 7.87 9.43 -14.83
CA MET A 256 6.45 9.79 -14.92
C MET A 256 6.24 11.31 -14.77
N SER A 257 7.03 11.98 -13.93
CA SER A 257 7.01 13.43 -13.77
C SER A 257 7.33 14.18 -15.06
N ASP A 258 8.33 13.71 -15.84
CA ASP A 258 8.70 14.31 -17.12
C ASP A 258 7.61 14.06 -18.17
N TYR A 259 7.03 12.87 -18.16
CA TYR A 259 5.94 12.51 -19.06
C TYR A 259 4.67 13.34 -18.77
N ILE A 260 4.28 13.51 -17.50
CA ILE A 260 3.17 14.37 -17.11
C ILE A 260 3.44 15.83 -17.54
N SER A 261 4.65 16.32 -17.33
CA SER A 261 5.06 17.65 -17.78
C SER A 261 4.93 17.79 -19.31
N ALA A 262 5.28 16.74 -20.07
CA ALA A 262 5.09 16.73 -21.52
C ALA A 262 3.62 16.72 -21.92
N ILE A 263 2.78 15.95 -21.24
CA ILE A 263 1.32 15.96 -21.47
C ILE A 263 0.75 17.37 -21.27
N ALA A 264 1.15 18.05 -20.19
CA ALA A 264 0.63 19.36 -19.83
C ALA A 264 1.12 20.49 -20.75
N ASN A 265 2.39 20.47 -21.17
CA ASN A 265 3.04 21.59 -21.83
C ASN A 265 3.42 21.33 -23.30
N GLN A 266 3.52 20.09 -23.74
CA GLN A 266 4.05 19.65 -25.02
C GLN A 266 3.29 18.42 -25.56
N ALA A 267 1.97 18.53 -25.69
CA ALA A 267 1.08 17.41 -26.01
C ALA A 267 1.46 16.63 -27.28
N SER A 268 1.99 17.29 -28.31
CA SER A 268 2.45 16.64 -29.54
C SER A 268 3.64 15.71 -29.31
N ILE A 269 4.59 16.12 -28.49
CA ILE A 269 5.75 15.31 -28.12
C ILE A 269 5.30 14.10 -27.29
N ALA A 270 4.39 14.31 -26.35
CA ALA A 270 3.84 13.23 -25.55
C ALA A 270 3.14 12.18 -26.42
N ARG A 271 2.28 12.59 -27.37
CA ARG A 271 1.58 11.67 -28.30
C ARG A 271 2.55 10.88 -29.17
N LYS A 272 3.54 11.54 -29.78
CA LYS A 272 4.56 10.85 -30.57
C LYS A 272 5.30 9.80 -29.77
N TRP A 273 5.70 10.15 -28.54
CA TRP A 273 6.37 9.24 -27.64
C TRP A 273 5.48 8.03 -27.23
N GLU A 274 4.19 8.27 -27.02
CA GLU A 274 3.20 7.23 -26.73
C GLU A 274 3.10 6.22 -27.87
N GLU A 275 2.99 6.69 -29.11
CA GLU A 275 2.93 5.87 -30.33
C GLU A 275 4.20 5.02 -30.47
N GLU A 276 5.40 5.64 -30.38
CA GLU A 276 6.69 4.97 -30.51
C GLU A 276 6.92 3.89 -29.43
N ASN A 277 6.33 4.05 -28.26
CA ASN A 277 6.55 3.17 -27.10
C ASN A 277 5.34 2.28 -26.76
N ASN A 278 4.29 2.34 -27.57
CA ASN A 278 3.04 1.62 -27.35
C ASN A 278 2.49 1.88 -25.93
N ILE A 279 2.30 3.16 -25.61
CA ILE A 279 1.74 3.61 -24.34
C ILE A 279 0.28 4.03 -24.57
N ASP A 280 -0.60 3.43 -23.79
CA ASP A 280 -2.00 3.80 -23.67
C ASP A 280 -2.20 4.36 -22.26
N ARG A 281 -2.59 5.62 -22.15
CA ARG A 281 -2.71 6.35 -20.87
C ARG A 281 -3.69 5.66 -19.92
N VAL A 282 -4.84 5.27 -20.44
CA VAL A 282 -5.90 4.64 -19.64
C VAL A 282 -5.42 3.29 -19.11
N LYS A 283 -4.84 2.45 -19.96
CA LYS A 283 -4.29 1.15 -19.55
C LYS A 283 -3.13 1.30 -18.55
N LEU A 284 -2.30 2.33 -18.73
CA LEU A 284 -1.22 2.62 -17.78
C LEU A 284 -1.78 3.02 -16.41
N GLY A 285 -2.76 3.94 -16.40
CA GLY A 285 -3.45 4.37 -15.18
C GLY A 285 -4.17 3.22 -14.47
N GLU A 286 -4.90 2.40 -15.22
CA GLU A 286 -5.54 1.20 -14.71
C GLU A 286 -4.55 0.24 -14.05
N ARG A 287 -3.41 -0.03 -14.70
CA ARG A 287 -2.39 -0.91 -14.15
C ARG A 287 -1.76 -0.37 -12.87
N LEU A 288 -1.59 0.93 -12.76
CA LEU A 288 -1.09 1.57 -11.53
C LEU A 288 -2.08 1.36 -10.38
N TYR A 289 -3.37 1.61 -10.58
CA TYR A 289 -4.40 1.36 -9.56
C TYR A 289 -4.51 -0.10 -9.17
N LEU A 290 -4.61 -0.99 -10.15
CA LEU A 290 -4.70 -2.42 -9.87
C LEU A 290 -3.46 -2.96 -9.13
N SER A 291 -2.27 -2.40 -9.44
CA SER A 291 -1.05 -2.74 -8.69
C SER A 291 -1.12 -2.25 -7.25
N LEU A 292 -1.60 -1.01 -7.00
CA LEU A 292 -1.78 -0.49 -5.66
C LEU A 292 -2.78 -1.33 -4.85
N PHE A 293 -3.94 -1.67 -5.42
CA PHE A 293 -4.92 -2.49 -4.74
C PHE A 293 -4.39 -3.88 -4.37
N ARG A 294 -3.60 -4.51 -5.26
CA ARG A 294 -2.95 -5.78 -4.93
C ARG A 294 -1.93 -5.63 -3.80
N GLN A 295 -1.11 -4.59 -3.82
CA GLN A 295 -0.16 -4.29 -2.75
C GLN A 295 -0.87 -4.16 -1.39
N LEU A 296 -2.02 -3.49 -1.37
CA LEU A 296 -2.82 -3.26 -0.16
C LEU A 296 -3.54 -4.52 0.30
N PHE A 297 -4.27 -5.17 -0.59
CA PHE A 297 -5.23 -6.20 -0.21
C PHE A 297 -4.70 -7.63 -0.29
N GLU A 298 -3.75 -7.89 -1.20
CA GLU A 298 -3.19 -9.23 -1.38
C GLU A 298 -1.84 -9.39 -0.66
N ASP A 299 -0.90 -8.49 -0.93
CA ASP A 299 0.46 -8.60 -0.41
C ASP A 299 0.62 -8.04 1.01
N ASN A 300 -0.23 -7.10 1.40
CA ASN A 300 -0.08 -6.31 2.63
C ASN A 300 1.32 -5.66 2.74
N LEU A 301 1.82 -5.21 1.63
CA LEU A 301 3.08 -4.48 1.51
C LEU A 301 2.91 -3.46 0.38
N PHE A 302 2.80 -2.19 0.70
CA PHE A 302 2.53 -1.15 -0.28
C PHE A 302 3.56 -0.03 -0.28
N HIS A 303 3.73 0.57 -1.43
CA HIS A 303 4.54 1.78 -1.60
C HIS A 303 3.77 2.98 -1.06
N ALA A 304 4.25 3.57 0.03
CA ALA A 304 3.52 4.64 0.72
C ALA A 304 3.73 6.04 0.10
N ASP A 305 4.44 6.15 -1.03
CA ASP A 305 4.75 7.42 -1.69
C ASP A 305 4.80 7.29 -3.22
N LEU A 306 3.65 6.97 -3.84
CA LEU A 306 3.49 6.76 -5.29
C LEU A 306 3.43 8.07 -6.10
N HIS A 307 4.28 9.05 -5.76
CA HIS A 307 4.32 10.27 -6.55
C HIS A 307 5.03 10.05 -7.91
N PRO A 308 4.79 10.92 -8.93
CA PRO A 308 5.31 10.72 -10.29
C PRO A 308 6.85 10.64 -10.37
N GLY A 309 7.56 11.18 -9.39
CA GLY A 309 9.01 11.09 -9.30
C GLY A 309 9.55 9.73 -8.88
N ASN A 310 8.68 8.83 -8.39
CA ASN A 310 9.06 7.48 -7.98
C ASN A 310 8.62 6.40 -8.98
N ILE A 311 8.14 6.81 -10.16
CA ILE A 311 7.66 5.92 -11.23
C ILE A 311 8.47 6.15 -12.50
N ILE A 312 9.12 5.10 -13.00
CA ILE A 312 9.81 5.11 -14.31
C ILE A 312 8.96 4.35 -15.33
N LEU A 313 8.64 4.99 -16.43
CA LEU A 313 7.87 4.42 -17.52
C LEU A 313 8.75 3.62 -18.46
N LEU A 314 8.22 2.49 -18.92
CA LEU A 314 8.79 1.59 -19.88
C LEU A 314 7.81 1.35 -21.02
N ARG A 315 8.27 0.76 -22.14
CA ARG A 315 7.41 0.37 -23.28
C ARG A 315 6.26 -0.56 -22.86
N ASN A 316 5.17 -0.54 -23.65
CA ASN A 316 4.00 -1.42 -23.51
C ASN A 316 3.30 -1.28 -22.15
N ASN A 317 3.09 -0.06 -21.68
CA ASN A 317 2.44 0.28 -20.42
C ASN A 317 3.09 -0.40 -19.20
N LYS A 318 4.39 -0.71 -19.27
CA LYS A 318 5.14 -1.21 -18.13
C LYS A 318 5.77 -0.06 -17.36
N PHE A 319 5.99 -0.29 -16.07
CA PHE A 319 6.61 0.70 -15.21
C PHE A 319 7.49 0.05 -14.14
N VAL A 320 8.33 0.86 -13.55
CA VAL A 320 9.21 0.53 -12.43
C VAL A 320 8.83 1.42 -11.27
N LEU A 321 8.75 0.86 -10.08
CA LEU A 321 8.68 1.63 -8.85
C LEU A 321 10.08 1.74 -8.24
N ILE A 322 10.45 2.94 -7.87
CA ILE A 322 11.76 3.27 -7.25
C ILE A 322 11.50 3.98 -5.92
N ASP A 323 12.56 4.13 -5.12
CA ASP A 323 12.52 4.79 -3.81
C ASP A 323 11.53 4.14 -2.83
N HIS A 324 11.94 2.97 -2.31
CA HIS A 324 11.15 2.23 -1.33
C HIS A 324 11.53 2.59 0.13
N GLY A 325 12.06 3.78 0.35
CA GLY A 325 12.31 4.31 1.70
C GLY A 325 11.03 4.49 2.51
N SER A 326 9.89 4.66 1.82
CA SER A 326 8.57 4.73 2.46
C SER A 326 7.72 3.57 1.97
N THR A 327 7.65 2.51 2.76
CA THR A 327 6.73 1.37 2.55
C THR A 327 5.83 1.21 3.76
N GLY A 328 4.61 0.72 3.54
CA GLY A 328 3.64 0.46 4.61
C GLY A 328 3.13 -0.98 4.56
N SER A 329 2.62 -1.41 5.70
CA SER A 329 1.79 -2.61 5.84
C SER A 329 0.70 -2.30 6.86
N LEU A 330 -0.47 -2.92 6.72
CA LEU A 330 -1.55 -2.79 7.68
C LEU A 330 -1.51 -3.98 8.62
N GLU A 331 -1.55 -3.74 9.91
CA GLU A 331 -1.67 -4.82 10.89
C GLU A 331 -3.05 -5.50 10.81
N GLY A 332 -3.12 -6.78 11.18
CA GLY A 332 -4.19 -7.72 10.92
C GLY A 332 -5.63 -7.16 10.88
N GLU A 333 -6.07 -6.47 11.93
CA GLU A 333 -7.43 -5.91 12.02
C GLU A 333 -7.63 -4.69 11.09
N LEU A 334 -6.63 -3.81 11.00
CA LEU A 334 -6.69 -2.63 10.13
C LEU A 334 -6.79 -3.02 8.65
N ARG A 335 -6.10 -4.08 8.24
CA ARG A 335 -6.19 -4.60 6.88
C ARG A 335 -7.62 -5.05 6.54
N ASN A 336 -8.26 -5.82 7.43
CA ASN A 336 -9.63 -6.28 7.24
C ASN A 336 -10.62 -5.11 7.25
N THR A 337 -10.40 -4.14 8.13
CA THR A 337 -11.19 -2.90 8.20
C THR A 337 -11.11 -2.14 6.88
N TYR A 338 -9.91 -1.98 6.31
CA TYR A 338 -9.72 -1.29 5.03
C TYR A 338 -10.33 -2.05 3.85
N LEU A 339 -10.16 -3.37 3.83
CA LEU A 339 -10.78 -4.22 2.80
C LEU A 339 -12.32 -4.06 2.80
N ASN A 340 -12.94 -4.11 3.98
CA ASN A 340 -14.38 -3.96 4.12
C ASN A 340 -14.85 -2.53 3.80
N TYR A 341 -14.05 -1.52 4.14
CA TYR A 341 -14.29 -0.14 3.76
C TYR A 341 -14.38 0.01 2.23
N VAL A 342 -13.37 -0.48 1.50
CA VAL A 342 -13.33 -0.38 0.03
C VAL A 342 -14.40 -1.27 -0.62
N ASN A 343 -14.68 -2.46 -0.07
CA ASN A 343 -15.78 -3.29 -0.53
C ASN A 343 -17.13 -2.58 -0.35
N GLY A 344 -17.35 -1.92 0.79
CA GLY A 344 -18.55 -1.12 1.02
C GLY A 344 -18.73 -0.01 -0.03
N LEU A 345 -17.65 0.68 -0.39
CA LEU A 345 -17.66 1.65 -1.49
C LEU A 345 -18.02 0.99 -2.82
N GLY A 346 -17.36 -0.12 -3.19
CA GLY A 346 -17.60 -0.81 -4.45
C GLY A 346 -19.00 -1.42 -4.57
N GLU A 347 -19.62 -1.82 -3.44
CA GLU A 347 -20.98 -2.34 -3.36
C GLU A 347 -22.04 -1.22 -3.36
N GLY A 348 -21.66 0.06 -3.26
CA GLY A 348 -22.56 1.18 -3.05
C GLY A 348 -23.22 1.20 -1.66
N ASN A 349 -22.70 0.41 -0.72
CA ASN A 349 -23.18 0.40 0.67
C ASN A 349 -22.39 1.41 1.51
N PHE A 350 -22.79 2.67 1.40
CA PHE A 350 -22.07 3.79 2.00
C PHE A 350 -22.16 3.82 3.52
N THR A 351 -23.23 3.27 4.10
CA THR A 351 -23.35 3.10 5.55
C THR A 351 -22.30 2.13 6.07
N LYS A 352 -22.14 0.98 5.40
CA LYS A 352 -21.08 0.00 5.68
C LYS A 352 -19.70 0.63 5.55
N ALA A 353 -19.45 1.38 4.48
CA ALA A 353 -18.19 2.08 4.28
C ALA A 353 -17.89 3.09 5.41
N ALA A 354 -18.90 3.85 5.86
CA ALA A 354 -18.77 4.78 6.97
C ALA A 354 -18.47 4.07 8.31
N ASP A 355 -19.13 2.95 8.60
CA ASP A 355 -18.88 2.14 9.80
C ASP A 355 -17.43 1.64 9.87
N TYR A 356 -16.89 1.18 8.73
CA TYR A 356 -15.49 0.73 8.68
C TYR A 356 -14.51 1.91 8.68
N PHE A 357 -14.88 3.07 8.11
CA PHE A 357 -14.03 4.26 8.19
C PHE A 357 -13.87 4.75 9.64
N ILE A 358 -14.96 4.80 10.41
CA ILE A 358 -14.93 5.20 11.83
C ILE A 358 -13.96 4.33 12.65
N ARG A 359 -13.77 3.06 12.28
CA ARG A 359 -12.84 2.14 12.97
C ARG A 359 -11.36 2.48 12.76
N PHE A 360 -11.02 3.37 11.83
CA PHE A 360 -9.67 3.95 11.75
C PHE A 360 -9.43 5.04 12.78
N GLY A 361 -10.48 5.51 13.45
CA GLY A 361 -10.38 6.51 14.51
C GLY A 361 -9.62 5.96 15.71
N VAL A 362 -8.73 6.80 16.26
CA VAL A 362 -7.99 6.56 17.49
C VAL A 362 -8.54 7.54 18.53
N ASP A 363 -8.73 7.08 19.77
CA ASP A 363 -9.21 7.94 20.87
C ASP A 363 -10.43 8.82 20.50
N ILE A 364 -11.46 8.17 19.95
CA ILE A 364 -12.67 8.85 19.48
C ILE A 364 -13.30 9.63 20.64
N PRO A 365 -13.47 10.96 20.51
CA PRO A 365 -14.08 11.79 21.55
C PRO A 365 -15.54 11.38 21.80
N LYS A 366 -16.13 11.86 22.89
CA LYS A 366 -17.55 11.62 23.20
C LYS A 366 -18.45 12.36 22.20
N VAL A 367 -18.74 11.72 21.07
CA VAL A 367 -19.59 12.25 19.99
C VAL A 367 -20.74 11.27 19.68
N ASN A 368 -21.78 11.77 19.04
CA ASN A 368 -22.85 10.91 18.56
C ASN A 368 -22.37 10.15 17.29
N ILE A 369 -21.94 8.90 17.48
CA ILE A 369 -21.40 8.06 16.40
C ILE A 369 -22.43 7.79 15.29
N ASP A 370 -23.72 7.68 15.61
CA ASP A 370 -24.75 7.48 14.60
C ASP A 370 -24.87 8.70 13.68
N ARG A 371 -24.75 9.90 14.23
CA ARG A 371 -24.72 11.13 13.44
C ARG A 371 -23.46 11.20 12.56
N VAL A 372 -22.28 10.88 13.10
CA VAL A 372 -21.03 10.80 12.34
C VAL A 372 -21.16 9.84 11.17
N ARG A 373 -21.70 8.63 11.43
CA ARG A 373 -21.95 7.61 10.40
C ARG A 373 -22.83 8.13 9.27
N VAL A 374 -23.95 8.76 9.61
CA VAL A 374 -24.89 9.30 8.62
C VAL A 374 -24.25 10.41 7.80
N GLU A 375 -23.48 11.31 8.43
CA GLU A 375 -22.80 12.39 7.72
C GLU A 375 -21.70 11.84 6.78
N MET A 376 -20.90 10.85 7.21
CA MET A 376 -19.91 10.18 6.38
C MET A 376 -20.56 9.43 5.20
N ALA A 377 -21.61 8.67 5.44
CA ALA A 377 -22.34 7.97 4.39
C ALA A 377 -22.88 8.94 3.33
N ARG A 378 -23.41 10.09 3.76
CA ARG A 378 -23.87 11.17 2.87
C ARG A 378 -22.73 11.77 2.03
N GLN A 379 -21.49 11.86 2.57
CA GLN A 379 -20.34 12.32 1.78
C GLN A 379 -19.97 11.29 0.70
N PHE A 380 -20.02 10.00 1.01
CA PHE A 380 -19.82 8.95 0.01
C PHE A 380 -20.89 8.95 -1.08
N GLU A 381 -22.16 9.15 -0.74
CA GLU A 381 -23.25 9.32 -1.72
C GLU A 381 -22.98 10.51 -2.65
N LYS A 382 -22.63 11.67 -2.09
CA LYS A 382 -22.30 12.86 -2.87
C LYS A 382 -21.11 12.61 -3.80
N TRP A 383 -20.08 11.92 -3.32
CA TRP A 383 -18.93 11.54 -4.13
C TRP A 383 -19.34 10.57 -5.25
N TYR A 384 -20.16 9.56 -4.95
CA TYR A 384 -20.68 8.61 -5.93
C TYR A 384 -21.43 9.33 -7.05
N VAL A 385 -22.39 10.19 -6.72
CA VAL A 385 -23.15 10.96 -7.71
C VAL A 385 -22.21 11.79 -8.58
N LYS A 386 -21.24 12.48 -7.99
CA LYS A 386 -20.24 13.27 -8.74
C LYS A 386 -19.37 12.39 -9.65
N SER A 387 -19.03 11.20 -9.23
CA SER A 387 -18.19 10.28 -10.01
C SER A 387 -18.88 9.80 -11.29
N GLN A 388 -20.21 9.76 -11.32
CA GLN A 388 -21.00 9.35 -12.48
C GLN A 388 -21.25 10.50 -13.48
N VAL A 389 -20.96 11.75 -13.09
CA VAL A 389 -21.22 12.92 -13.94
C VAL A 389 -19.97 13.23 -14.80
N LYS A 390 -20.17 13.32 -16.12
CA LYS A 390 -19.10 13.75 -17.06
C LYS A 390 -18.76 15.22 -16.84
N GLY A 391 -17.48 15.57 -16.98
CA GLY A 391 -17.00 16.94 -16.84
C GLY A 391 -16.75 17.42 -15.42
N VAL A 392 -17.06 16.61 -14.40
CA VAL A 392 -16.66 16.92 -13.03
C VAL A 392 -15.13 16.79 -12.89
N PRO A 393 -14.45 17.73 -12.19
CA PRO A 393 -13.01 17.68 -12.00
C PRO A 393 -12.54 16.35 -11.38
N PHE A 394 -11.43 15.81 -11.88
CA PHE A 394 -10.86 14.54 -11.44
C PHE A 394 -10.79 14.39 -9.92
N ARG A 395 -10.31 15.42 -9.21
CA ARG A 395 -10.18 15.43 -7.74
C ARG A 395 -11.50 15.18 -6.98
N GLN A 396 -12.66 15.45 -7.60
CA GLN A 396 -13.96 15.25 -6.96
C GLN A 396 -14.54 13.85 -7.21
N LYS A 397 -14.05 13.13 -8.22
CA LYS A 397 -14.51 11.80 -8.60
C LYS A 397 -13.50 10.69 -8.33
N SER A 398 -12.24 11.03 -8.06
CA SER A 398 -11.18 10.07 -7.69
C SER A 398 -11.40 9.49 -6.28
N LEU A 399 -10.63 8.45 -5.95
CA LEU A 399 -10.66 7.85 -4.61
C LEU A 399 -10.20 8.85 -3.53
N GLY A 400 -9.26 9.73 -3.87
CA GLY A 400 -8.85 10.84 -3.01
C GLY A 400 -10.02 11.80 -2.70
N GLY A 401 -10.92 12.01 -3.66
CA GLY A 401 -12.15 12.79 -3.44
C GLY A 401 -13.09 12.16 -2.42
N ALA A 402 -13.23 10.82 -2.45
CA ALA A 402 -14.00 10.08 -1.44
C ALA A 402 -13.38 10.22 -0.05
N ILE A 403 -12.06 10.00 0.04
CA ILE A 403 -11.30 10.10 1.31
C ILE A 403 -11.43 11.52 1.87
N LYS A 404 -11.27 12.54 1.04
CA LYS A 404 -11.41 13.94 1.47
C LYS A 404 -12.77 14.20 2.12
N GLY A 405 -13.88 13.78 1.49
CA GLY A 405 -15.21 14.03 2.02
C GLY A 405 -15.42 13.49 3.43
N VAL A 406 -14.85 12.33 3.74
CA VAL A 406 -15.00 11.72 5.07
C VAL A 406 -13.96 12.22 6.07
N THR A 407 -12.76 12.60 5.62
CA THR A 407 -11.78 13.25 6.51
C THR A 407 -12.24 14.64 6.94
N ASP A 408 -12.98 15.38 6.09
CA ASP A 408 -13.61 16.64 6.48
C ASP A 408 -14.66 16.43 7.60
N VAL A 409 -15.43 15.33 7.56
CA VAL A 409 -16.34 14.96 8.65
C VAL A 409 -15.55 14.58 9.90
N ALA A 410 -14.52 13.74 9.78
CA ALA A 410 -13.66 13.35 10.89
C ALA A 410 -13.04 14.57 11.57
N PHE A 411 -12.55 15.53 10.79
CA PHE A 411 -12.03 16.82 11.26
C PHE A 411 -13.10 17.60 12.05
N GLY A 412 -14.32 17.72 11.51
CA GLY A 412 -15.43 18.42 12.17
C GLY A 412 -15.78 17.85 13.55
N TYR A 413 -15.67 16.54 13.72
CA TYR A 413 -15.90 15.83 14.98
C TYR A 413 -14.64 15.59 15.81
N ARG A 414 -13.48 16.07 15.36
CA ARG A 414 -12.16 15.87 15.99
C ARG A 414 -11.83 14.40 16.23
N ILE A 415 -12.09 13.55 15.26
CA ILE A 415 -11.80 12.12 15.28
C ILE A 415 -10.43 11.91 14.61
N PRO A 416 -9.34 11.72 15.38
CA PRO A 416 -8.03 11.45 14.80
C PRO A 416 -8.00 10.04 14.20
N THR A 417 -7.35 9.91 13.05
CA THR A 417 -7.20 8.62 12.36
C THR A 417 -5.81 8.02 12.59
N ASN A 418 -5.72 6.70 12.45
CA ASN A 418 -4.48 5.96 12.61
C ASN A 418 -3.43 6.37 11.57
N TRP A 419 -2.16 6.41 11.95
CA TRP A 419 -1.04 6.79 11.07
C TRP A 419 -0.86 5.89 9.86
N ASP A 420 -1.12 4.59 9.98
CA ASP A 420 -1.00 3.66 8.84
C ASP A 420 -2.09 3.93 7.80
N PHE A 421 -3.30 4.31 8.22
CA PHE A 421 -4.35 4.79 7.31
C PHE A 421 -3.94 6.10 6.62
N LEU A 422 -3.30 7.02 7.33
CA LEU A 422 -2.81 8.29 6.74
C LEU A 422 -1.70 8.05 5.70
N LYS A 423 -0.77 7.13 5.96
CA LYS A 423 0.26 6.72 4.98
C LYS A 423 -0.36 6.10 3.73
N LEU A 424 -1.37 5.26 3.91
CA LEU A 424 -2.11 4.67 2.81
C LEU A 424 -2.85 5.76 2.01
N THR A 425 -3.52 6.69 2.68
CA THR A 425 -4.19 7.83 2.06
C THR A 425 -3.20 8.67 1.25
N ARG A 426 -2.01 8.94 1.79
CA ARG A 426 -0.94 9.62 1.06
C ARG A 426 -0.59 8.90 -0.24
N SER A 427 -0.46 7.56 -0.22
CA SER A 427 -0.16 6.78 -1.41
C SER A 427 -1.25 6.91 -2.49
N VAL A 428 -2.52 6.85 -2.08
CA VAL A 428 -3.67 7.05 -2.98
C VAL A 428 -3.66 8.46 -3.58
N LEU A 429 -3.51 9.49 -2.75
CA LEU A 429 -3.50 10.88 -3.20
C LEU A 429 -2.31 11.19 -4.12
N ALA A 430 -1.13 10.62 -3.85
CA ALA A 430 0.05 10.76 -4.70
C ALA A 430 -0.17 10.10 -6.08
N LEU A 431 -0.81 8.93 -6.11
CA LEU A 431 -1.19 8.25 -7.34
C LEU A 431 -2.25 9.05 -8.12
N ASP A 432 -3.27 9.57 -7.44
CA ASP A 432 -4.30 10.43 -8.04
C ASP A 432 -3.70 11.65 -8.73
N GLY A 433 -2.63 12.22 -8.15
CA GLY A 433 -1.88 13.30 -8.76
C GLY A 433 -1.30 12.94 -10.14
N SER A 434 -0.96 11.68 -10.40
CA SER A 434 -0.54 11.18 -11.71
C SER A 434 -1.73 10.87 -12.60
N LEU A 435 -2.77 10.26 -12.05
CA LEU A 435 -3.90 9.73 -12.81
C LEU A 435 -4.80 10.81 -13.41
N GLN A 436 -4.87 12.01 -12.81
CA GLN A 436 -5.59 13.13 -13.37
C GLN A 436 -5.11 13.51 -14.80
N TYR A 437 -3.84 13.21 -15.13
CA TYR A 437 -3.27 13.43 -16.47
C TYR A 437 -3.39 12.22 -17.39
N LEU A 438 -3.40 11.02 -16.83
CA LEU A 438 -3.48 9.77 -17.58
C LEU A 438 -4.91 9.39 -17.90
N TRP A 439 -5.79 9.53 -16.95
CA TRP A 439 -7.17 9.05 -17.02
C TRP A 439 -8.14 10.02 -16.32
N PRO A 440 -8.34 11.23 -16.89
CA PRO A 440 -9.20 12.24 -16.27
C PRO A 440 -10.65 11.79 -16.09
N ASP A 441 -11.15 10.89 -16.94
CA ASP A 441 -12.52 10.35 -16.89
C ASP A 441 -12.60 8.98 -16.21
N ILE A 442 -11.79 8.77 -15.18
CA ILE A 442 -11.76 7.53 -14.42
C ILE A 442 -13.12 7.22 -13.78
N ASP A 443 -13.56 5.96 -13.90
CA ASP A 443 -14.59 5.38 -13.04
C ASP A 443 -13.94 4.48 -11.97
N VAL A 444 -13.89 5.00 -10.75
CA VAL A 444 -13.26 4.30 -9.63
C VAL A 444 -14.03 3.03 -9.25
N PHE A 445 -15.36 3.01 -9.43
CA PHE A 445 -16.19 1.83 -9.14
C PHE A 445 -15.90 0.70 -10.11
N GLU A 446 -15.74 1.03 -11.40
CA GLU A 446 -15.36 0.03 -12.41
C GLU A 446 -14.03 -0.62 -12.04
N ILE A 447 -13.04 0.18 -11.59
CA ILE A 447 -11.73 -0.35 -11.19
C ILE A 447 -11.84 -1.23 -9.94
N ILE A 448 -12.59 -0.80 -8.91
CA ILE A 448 -12.82 -1.59 -7.69
C ILE A 448 -13.49 -2.92 -8.06
N ASN A 449 -14.53 -2.89 -8.89
CA ASN A 449 -15.22 -4.10 -9.33
C ASN A 449 -14.31 -5.00 -10.17
N LYS A 450 -13.52 -4.43 -11.07
CA LYS A 450 -12.52 -5.17 -11.86
C LYS A 450 -11.47 -5.82 -10.97
N TYR A 451 -10.96 -5.07 -9.99
CA TYR A 451 -10.06 -5.62 -8.99
C TYR A 451 -10.70 -6.80 -8.23
N ASN A 452 -11.89 -6.61 -7.68
CA ASN A 452 -12.61 -7.63 -6.91
C ASN A 452 -12.82 -8.92 -7.73
N LYS A 453 -13.24 -8.80 -9.00
CA LYS A 453 -13.40 -9.94 -9.91
C LYS A 453 -12.07 -10.68 -10.14
N GLN A 454 -10.99 -9.94 -10.36
CA GLN A 454 -9.66 -10.51 -10.56
C GLN A 454 -9.10 -11.13 -9.27
N ALA A 455 -9.29 -10.47 -8.11
CA ALA A 455 -8.86 -10.96 -6.81
C ALA A 455 -9.56 -12.26 -6.42
N ARG A 456 -10.89 -12.34 -6.61
CA ARG A 456 -11.66 -13.58 -6.40
C ARG A 456 -11.12 -14.72 -7.27
N ARG A 457 -10.85 -14.46 -8.56
CA ARG A 457 -10.27 -15.47 -9.46
C ARG A 457 -8.90 -15.95 -9.00
N ARG A 458 -8.01 -15.01 -8.59
CA ARG A 458 -6.69 -15.38 -8.05
C ARG A 458 -6.80 -16.15 -6.74
N ALA A 459 -7.68 -15.72 -5.83
CA ALA A 459 -7.94 -16.43 -4.58
C ALA A 459 -8.42 -17.85 -4.82
N LEU A 460 -9.32 -18.06 -5.78
CA LEU A 460 -9.84 -19.37 -6.15
C LEU A 460 -8.72 -20.29 -6.70
N ILE A 461 -7.88 -19.76 -7.59
CA ILE A 461 -6.74 -20.51 -8.14
C ILE A 461 -5.73 -20.83 -7.02
N ASN A 462 -5.45 -19.90 -6.13
CA ASN A 462 -4.51 -20.08 -5.04
C ASN A 462 -5.04 -21.01 -3.94
N SER A 463 -6.36 -21.03 -3.68
CA SER A 463 -6.96 -21.92 -2.70
C SER A 463 -6.92 -23.39 -3.12
N LEU A 464 -6.78 -23.66 -4.42
CA LEU A 464 -6.66 -25.02 -4.98
C LEU A 464 -5.24 -25.60 -4.86
N THR A 465 -4.26 -24.85 -4.34
CA THR A 465 -2.91 -25.40 -4.10
C THR A 465 -2.87 -26.20 -2.79
N PRO A 466 -2.20 -27.38 -2.76
CA PRO A 466 -2.12 -28.24 -1.57
C PRO A 466 -1.63 -27.50 -0.30
N ASP A 467 -0.63 -26.64 -0.45
CA ASP A 467 -0.07 -25.84 0.66
C ASP A 467 -1.08 -24.85 1.26
N ASN A 468 -2.00 -24.34 0.46
CA ASN A 468 -3.00 -23.37 0.92
C ASN A 468 -4.21 -24.06 1.55
N ILE A 469 -4.55 -25.25 1.11
CA ILE A 469 -5.56 -26.10 1.77
C ILE A 469 -5.08 -26.45 3.18
N LEU A 470 -3.80 -26.84 3.35
CA LEU A 470 -3.19 -27.09 4.66
C LEU A 470 -3.15 -25.82 5.54
N LYS A 471 -2.86 -24.66 4.96
CA LYS A 471 -2.89 -23.38 5.69
C LYS A 471 -4.29 -22.97 6.11
N LEU A 472 -5.31 -23.18 5.28
CA LEU A 472 -6.70 -22.91 5.64
C LEU A 472 -7.16 -23.79 6.80
N VAL A 473 -6.78 -25.07 6.80
CA VAL A 473 -7.04 -25.99 7.92
C VAL A 473 -6.30 -25.55 9.18
N SER A 474 -5.02 -25.13 9.08
CA SER A 474 -4.23 -24.65 10.22
C SER A 474 -4.72 -23.30 10.73
N GLN A 475 -5.19 -22.40 9.87
CA GLN A 475 -5.75 -21.11 10.27
C GLN A 475 -7.12 -21.26 10.92
N ALA A 476 -7.96 -22.14 10.44
CA ALA A 476 -9.20 -22.51 11.12
C ALA A 476 -8.92 -23.07 12.54
N SER A 477 -7.88 -23.88 12.68
CA SER A 477 -7.41 -24.38 14.00
C SER A 477 -6.88 -23.24 14.90
N ASN A 478 -6.15 -22.26 14.34
CA ASN A 478 -5.60 -21.14 15.12
C ASN A 478 -6.67 -20.12 15.54
N VAL A 479 -7.66 -19.84 14.72
CA VAL A 479 -8.80 -19.00 15.10
C VAL A 479 -9.53 -19.59 16.29
N VAL A 480 -9.69 -20.91 16.34
CA VAL A 480 -10.31 -21.60 17.49
C VAL A 480 -9.42 -21.56 18.72
N ASN A 481 -8.08 -21.61 18.56
CA ASN A 481 -7.16 -21.51 19.71
C ASN A 481 -7.05 -20.07 20.26
N GLN A 482 -7.13 -19.03 19.42
CA GLN A 482 -7.17 -17.64 19.90
C GLN A 482 -8.46 -17.32 20.67
N TYR A 483 -9.59 -17.96 20.35
CA TYR A 483 -10.83 -17.80 21.10
C TYR A 483 -10.71 -18.27 22.57
N ASN A 484 -9.83 -19.22 22.86
CA ASN A 484 -9.63 -19.71 24.22
C ASN A 484 -8.83 -18.77 25.14
N TYR A 485 -8.15 -17.74 24.59
CA TYR A 485 -7.35 -16.77 25.36
C TYR A 485 -8.09 -15.48 25.72
N LEU A 486 -9.26 -15.20 25.12
CA LEU A 486 -10.04 -14.00 25.39
C LEU A 486 -11.09 -14.22 26.50
N THR A 487 -10.66 -14.73 27.66
CA THR A 487 -11.53 -14.90 28.84
C THR A 487 -11.50 -13.68 29.74
N LEU A 488 -11.92 -12.52 29.26
CA LEU A 488 -12.27 -11.39 30.13
C LEU A 488 -13.80 -11.26 30.24
N PRO A 489 -14.34 -11.07 31.45
CA PRO A 489 -15.81 -11.12 31.72
C PRO A 489 -16.64 -10.11 30.93
N GLU A 490 -16.06 -8.99 30.47
CA GLU A 490 -16.76 -7.96 29.69
C GLU A 490 -16.91 -8.33 28.22
N VAL A 491 -16.00 -9.13 27.66
CA VAL A 491 -16.09 -9.66 26.30
C VAL A 491 -17.17 -10.74 26.22
N ARG A 492 -17.40 -11.49 27.28
CA ARG A 492 -18.40 -12.56 27.36
C ARG A 492 -19.84 -12.09 27.11
N LYS A 493 -20.19 -10.85 27.45
CA LYS A 493 -21.55 -10.30 27.20
C LYS A 493 -21.78 -9.92 25.74
N ARG A 494 -20.73 -9.59 24.97
CA ARG A 494 -20.83 -9.30 23.52
C ARG A 494 -20.60 -10.55 22.65
N THR A 495 -19.89 -11.55 23.16
CA THR A 495 -19.58 -12.79 22.44
C THR A 495 -20.76 -13.76 22.37
N ASN A 496 -21.71 -13.75 23.30
CA ASN A 496 -22.84 -14.69 23.27
C ASN A 496 -23.70 -14.59 21.99
N ALA A 497 -23.82 -13.40 21.38
CA ALA A 497 -24.50 -13.26 20.11
C ALA A 497 -23.65 -13.72 18.90
N TYR A 498 -22.31 -13.56 19.00
CA TYR A 498 -21.36 -14.01 17.98
C TYR A 498 -21.11 -15.53 18.06
N GLU A 499 -21.00 -16.09 19.25
CA GLU A 499 -20.88 -17.55 19.49
C GLU A 499 -22.08 -18.31 18.93
N LEU A 500 -23.31 -17.81 19.10
CA LEU A 500 -24.51 -18.41 18.49
C LEU A 500 -24.43 -18.44 16.96
N THR A 501 -23.90 -17.40 16.32
CA THR A 501 -23.81 -17.33 14.86
C THR A 501 -22.68 -18.20 14.30
N VAL A 502 -21.53 -18.24 14.99
CA VAL A 502 -20.37 -19.07 14.58
C VAL A 502 -20.65 -20.56 14.83
N ASN A 503 -21.29 -20.90 15.94
CA ASN A 503 -21.71 -22.29 16.23
C ASN A 503 -22.80 -22.75 15.28
N GLN A 504 -23.79 -21.91 14.92
CA GLN A 504 -24.78 -22.22 13.90
C GLN A 504 -24.15 -22.43 12.51
N PHE A 505 -23.14 -21.63 12.17
CA PHE A 505 -22.42 -21.78 10.92
C PHE A 505 -21.57 -23.09 10.91
N ALA A 506 -20.85 -23.37 12.01
CA ALA A 506 -20.09 -24.61 12.16
C ALA A 506 -20.98 -25.84 12.12
N LEU A 507 -22.10 -25.84 12.83
CA LEU A 507 -23.11 -26.90 12.78
C LEU A 507 -23.71 -27.08 11.40
N SER A 508 -24.02 -25.98 10.71
CA SER A 508 -24.50 -26.03 9.33
C SER A 508 -23.47 -26.67 8.38
N MET A 509 -22.19 -26.34 8.56
CA MET A 509 -21.08 -26.93 7.77
C MET A 509 -20.89 -28.42 8.07
N VAL A 510 -21.00 -28.84 9.32
CA VAL A 510 -20.97 -30.28 9.69
C VAL A 510 -22.10 -31.04 8.99
N VAL A 511 -23.32 -30.47 9.00
CA VAL A 511 -24.48 -31.07 8.33
C VAL A 511 -24.26 -31.13 6.80
N ILE A 512 -23.72 -30.08 6.21
CA ILE A 512 -23.42 -30.02 4.77
C ILE A 512 -22.37 -31.06 4.41
N PHE A 513 -21.25 -31.16 5.12
CA PHE A 513 -20.22 -32.15 4.84
C PHE A 513 -20.71 -33.57 5.03
N ARG A 514 -21.55 -33.82 6.04
CA ARG A 514 -22.16 -35.13 6.26
C ARG A 514 -23.14 -35.51 5.13
N ARG A 515 -23.95 -34.56 4.65
CA ARG A 515 -24.84 -34.78 3.51
C ARG A 515 -24.08 -34.98 2.21
N LEU A 516 -23.01 -34.22 1.98
CA LEU A 516 -22.12 -34.41 0.83
C LEU A 516 -21.42 -35.74 0.88
N SER A 517 -20.99 -36.24 2.04
CA SER A 517 -20.39 -37.57 2.16
C SER A 517 -21.38 -38.69 1.83
N TYR A 518 -22.65 -38.57 2.22
CA TYR A 518 -23.68 -39.54 1.80
C TYR A 518 -23.94 -39.51 0.29
N LEU A 519 -23.87 -38.33 -0.33
CA LEU A 519 -24.02 -38.18 -1.76
C LEU A 519 -22.82 -38.81 -2.51
N VAL A 520 -21.61 -38.67 -1.97
CA VAL A 520 -20.41 -39.35 -2.49
C VAL A 520 -20.53 -40.87 -2.37
N VAL A 521 -21.03 -41.40 -1.25
CA VAL A 521 -21.31 -42.85 -1.11
C VAL A 521 -22.33 -43.32 -2.15
N ALA A 522 -23.40 -42.54 -2.36
CA ALA A 522 -24.39 -42.90 -3.38
C ALA A 522 -23.75 -42.95 -4.79
N THR A 523 -22.88 -41.98 -5.12
CA THR A 523 -22.14 -41.98 -6.40
C THR A 523 -21.16 -43.15 -6.50
N GLU A 524 -20.57 -43.61 -5.38
CA GLU A 524 -19.68 -44.78 -5.34
C GLU A 524 -20.46 -46.05 -5.63
N PHE A 525 -21.67 -46.22 -5.07
CA PHE A 525 -22.54 -47.34 -5.40
C PHE A 525 -22.97 -47.35 -6.87
N VAL A 526 -23.29 -46.19 -7.43
CA VAL A 526 -23.62 -46.07 -8.85
C VAL A 526 -22.39 -46.40 -9.72
N ALA A 527 -21.22 -45.86 -9.37
CA ALA A 527 -19.97 -46.16 -10.09
C ALA A 527 -19.62 -47.66 -10.01
N LEU A 528 -19.75 -48.28 -8.84
CA LEU A 528 -19.55 -49.70 -8.65
C LEU A 528 -20.56 -50.51 -9.45
N TYR A 529 -21.83 -50.10 -9.51
CA TYR A 529 -22.84 -50.78 -10.32
C TYR A 529 -22.51 -50.67 -11.81
N ILE A 530 -22.09 -49.54 -12.33
CA ILE A 530 -21.67 -49.36 -13.73
C ILE A 530 -20.44 -50.21 -14.02
N PHE A 531 -19.45 -50.23 -13.12
CA PHE A 531 -18.27 -51.07 -13.25
C PHE A 531 -18.60 -52.54 -13.34
N LEU A 532 -19.45 -53.06 -12.44
CA LEU A 532 -19.88 -54.44 -12.42
C LEU A 532 -20.73 -54.78 -13.66
N TYR A 533 -21.57 -53.87 -14.10
CA TYR A 533 -22.36 -54.04 -15.34
C TYR A 533 -21.48 -54.17 -16.58
N GLN A 534 -20.45 -53.34 -16.67
CA GLN A 534 -19.53 -53.34 -17.82
C GLN A 534 -18.57 -54.53 -17.85
N ASN A 535 -18.12 -55.01 -16.69
CA ASN A 535 -17.06 -56.00 -16.61
C ASN A 535 -17.53 -57.39 -16.14
N TYR A 536 -18.65 -57.47 -15.41
CA TYR A 536 -19.15 -58.70 -14.79
C TYR A 536 -20.68 -58.84 -14.93
N PHE A 537 -21.22 -58.59 -16.12
CA PHE A 537 -22.65 -58.56 -16.40
C PHE A 537 -23.38 -59.82 -15.90
N GLN A 538 -22.76 -61.01 -15.99
CA GLN A 538 -23.34 -62.29 -15.51
C GLN A 538 -23.60 -62.28 -13.99
N ILE A 539 -22.88 -61.49 -13.19
CA ILE A 539 -23.06 -61.41 -11.73
C ILE A 539 -24.26 -60.52 -11.39
N ILE A 540 -24.53 -59.54 -12.22
CA ILE A 540 -25.57 -58.52 -11.97
C ILE A 540 -26.93 -58.93 -12.57
N GLN A 541 -26.94 -59.77 -13.57
CA GLN A 541 -28.17 -60.20 -14.24
C GLN A 541 -29.30 -60.63 -13.28
N PRO A 542 -29.03 -61.20 -12.08
CA PRO A 542 -30.09 -61.51 -11.11
C PRO A 542 -30.71 -60.29 -10.42
N ILE A 543 -30.05 -59.13 -10.47
CA ILE A 543 -30.45 -57.87 -9.78
C ILE A 543 -31.07 -56.95 -10.82
N ASN A 544 -32.20 -57.37 -11.40
CA ASN A 544 -32.82 -56.66 -12.53
C ASN A 544 -33.42 -55.30 -12.12
N PHE A 545 -32.77 -54.18 -12.48
CA PHE A 545 -33.30 -52.81 -12.41
C PHE A 545 -33.47 -52.25 -13.83
N PRO A 546 -34.55 -52.54 -14.58
CA PRO A 546 -34.68 -52.23 -16.01
C PRO A 546 -34.47 -50.75 -16.35
N MET A 547 -34.90 -49.84 -15.47
CA MET A 547 -34.73 -48.38 -15.65
C MET A 547 -33.26 -47.95 -15.51
N ILE A 548 -32.51 -48.59 -14.63
CA ILE A 548 -31.09 -48.25 -14.39
C ILE A 548 -30.24 -48.91 -15.49
N ASP A 549 -30.56 -50.12 -15.90
CA ASP A 549 -29.85 -50.83 -16.95
C ASP A 549 -29.92 -50.11 -18.30
N GLU A 550 -31.06 -49.48 -18.63
CA GLU A 550 -31.19 -48.67 -19.84
C GLU A 550 -30.27 -47.44 -19.80
N ILE A 551 -30.12 -46.81 -18.64
CA ILE A 551 -29.23 -45.67 -18.46
C ILE A 551 -27.76 -46.12 -18.53
N VAL A 552 -27.42 -47.18 -17.82
CA VAL A 552 -26.03 -47.68 -17.71
C VAL A 552 -25.53 -48.24 -19.05
N SER A 553 -26.40 -48.86 -19.86
CA SER A 553 -26.04 -49.31 -21.20
C SER A 553 -25.61 -48.20 -22.16
N LYS A 554 -26.01 -46.97 -21.90
CA LYS A 554 -25.63 -45.77 -22.70
C LYS A 554 -24.31 -45.15 -22.24
N PHE A 555 -23.72 -45.60 -21.11
CA PHE A 555 -22.43 -45.10 -20.66
C PHE A 555 -21.28 -45.63 -21.51
N PRO A 556 -20.28 -44.79 -21.87
CA PRO A 556 -19.12 -45.26 -22.60
C PRO A 556 -18.35 -46.31 -21.79
N TYR A 557 -17.75 -47.27 -22.48
CA TYR A 557 -16.88 -48.25 -21.83
C TYR A 557 -15.66 -47.57 -21.24
N ILE A 558 -15.41 -47.79 -19.94
CA ILE A 558 -14.27 -47.23 -19.20
C ILE A 558 -13.28 -48.38 -18.95
N PRO A 559 -12.00 -48.26 -19.34
CA PRO A 559 -10.97 -49.25 -19.08
C PRO A 559 -10.79 -49.56 -17.60
N TYR A 560 -10.41 -50.79 -17.26
CA TYR A 560 -10.27 -51.26 -15.87
C TYR A 560 -9.37 -50.37 -15.01
N LEU A 561 -8.25 -49.86 -15.56
CA LEU A 561 -7.30 -49.03 -14.85
C LEU A 561 -7.90 -47.65 -14.48
N GLU A 562 -8.72 -47.09 -15.36
CA GLU A 562 -9.43 -45.83 -15.13
C GLU A 562 -10.52 -46.00 -14.05
N TRP A 563 -11.20 -47.15 -14.03
CA TRP A 563 -12.14 -47.46 -12.95
C TRP A 563 -11.49 -47.52 -11.57
N VAL A 564 -10.31 -48.14 -11.48
CA VAL A 564 -9.54 -48.16 -10.23
C VAL A 564 -9.21 -46.73 -9.78
N GLY A 565 -8.82 -45.86 -10.72
CA GLY A 565 -8.58 -44.44 -10.44
C GLY A 565 -9.82 -43.70 -9.94
N ILE A 566 -10.98 -43.92 -10.57
CA ILE A 566 -12.28 -43.32 -10.18
C ILE A 566 -12.68 -43.76 -8.78
N LEU A 567 -12.63 -45.04 -8.49
CA LEU A 567 -13.01 -45.58 -7.18
C LEU A 567 -12.08 -45.08 -6.06
N ILE A 568 -10.78 -45.02 -6.32
CA ILE A 568 -9.82 -44.44 -5.35
C ILE A 568 -10.13 -42.98 -5.13
N PHE A 569 -10.37 -42.19 -6.17
CA PHE A 569 -10.68 -40.76 -6.06
C PHE A 569 -11.96 -40.52 -5.27
N VAL A 570 -13.02 -41.26 -5.54
CA VAL A 570 -14.31 -41.16 -4.83
C VAL A 570 -14.14 -41.56 -3.36
N GLY A 571 -13.40 -42.66 -3.08
CA GLY A 571 -13.11 -43.09 -1.71
C GLY A 571 -12.28 -42.07 -0.92
N LEU A 572 -11.27 -41.45 -1.53
CA LEU A 572 -10.48 -40.38 -0.91
C LEU A 572 -11.32 -39.14 -0.64
N THR A 573 -12.21 -38.76 -1.55
CA THR A 573 -13.13 -37.64 -1.37
C THR A 573 -14.12 -37.90 -0.23
N PHE A 574 -14.65 -39.09 -0.11
CA PHE A 574 -15.51 -39.52 1.01
C PHE A 574 -14.77 -39.40 2.35
N GLN A 575 -13.55 -39.94 2.40
CA GLN A 575 -12.73 -39.90 3.61
C GLN A 575 -12.38 -38.46 4.02
N LEU A 576 -12.08 -37.59 3.06
CA LEU A 576 -11.81 -36.18 3.28
C LEU A 576 -13.04 -35.46 3.88
N LEU A 577 -14.22 -35.66 3.31
CA LEU A 577 -15.47 -35.04 3.77
C LEU A 577 -15.85 -35.52 5.19
N LEU A 578 -15.67 -36.80 5.48
CA LEU A 578 -15.90 -37.34 6.82
C LEU A 578 -14.90 -36.74 7.84
N THR A 579 -13.63 -36.70 7.47
CA THR A 579 -12.60 -36.13 8.34
C THR A 579 -12.88 -34.65 8.63
N CYS A 580 -13.30 -33.85 7.62
CA CYS A 580 -13.72 -32.47 7.82
C CYS A 580 -14.94 -32.37 8.75
N ALA A 581 -15.94 -33.22 8.58
CA ALA A 581 -17.13 -33.26 9.44
C ALA A 581 -16.77 -33.69 10.90
N GLU A 582 -15.86 -34.64 11.07
CA GLU A 582 -15.39 -35.06 12.39
C GLU A 582 -14.55 -34.01 13.10
N ILE A 583 -13.64 -33.35 12.39
CA ILE A 583 -12.81 -32.26 12.96
C ILE A 583 -13.69 -31.11 13.46
N LEU A 584 -14.71 -30.74 12.66
CA LEU A 584 -15.67 -29.71 13.05
C LEU A 584 -16.62 -30.17 14.17
N GLY A 585 -16.95 -31.44 14.24
CA GLY A 585 -17.87 -32.02 15.24
C GLY A 585 -17.22 -32.47 16.56
N ARG A 586 -15.93 -32.85 16.59
CA ARG A 586 -15.22 -33.27 17.80
C ARG A 586 -15.05 -32.19 18.87
N LYS A 587 -15.28 -30.91 18.51
CA LYS A 587 -15.19 -29.79 19.45
C LYS A 587 -16.42 -29.60 20.33
N GLU A 588 -17.55 -30.21 20.02
CA GLU A 588 -18.75 -30.12 20.86
C GLU A 588 -18.78 -31.15 22.02
N LEU A 589 -17.91 -32.18 21.97
CA LEU A 589 -17.90 -33.24 22.98
C LEU A 589 -16.89 -33.01 24.14
N ASN A 590 -16.12 -31.91 24.09
CA ASN A 590 -15.12 -31.56 25.12
C ASN A 590 -15.39 -30.19 25.77
N ILE A 591 -16.66 -29.77 25.89
CA ILE A 591 -17.10 -28.67 26.76
C ILE A 591 -17.93 -29.21 27.89
#